data_bdcf32c01cb93415f9e0f0df0227a762
#
_entry.id   bdcf32c01cb93415f9e0f0df0227a762
#
_cell.length_a   1.000
_cell.length_b   1.000
_cell.length_c   1.000
_cell.angle_alpha   90.00
_cell.angle_beta   90.00
_cell.angle_gamma   90.00
#
_symmetry.space_group_name_H-M   'P 1'
#
loop_
_entity.id
_entity.type
_entity.pdbx_description
1 polymer ?
#
loop_
_entity_poly.entity_id
_entity_poly.type
_entity_poly.pdbx_seq_one_letter_code
_entity_poly.pdbx_strand_id
1 'polypeptide(L)'
;MLTPAITLSASLSRDTRTGKALHMKKNRVLAVVAAVAIATSSFVAFAPSASAACSGKLKIAYQGPLTGPEAALGINELNGVKFALKRFLAANKGANVDATVYEVDDQGDPAVAGPIAPKVAAEECVVALVGPAYSGASKVSLPVYLSAGLPIITPSATNPTLPSFGKEIFHRAVLTDDYQGPAAARLIVSKNKNAKVFLVNDASDYAVGLQKTVDITLAGRVVGKDVTPTGTTDFTATIAKIKKSKATAVFYSGYFSQAAVFVKQLRDSGSKITFASGDGTLDDQFIKLARKSAEGVLLTAPAIPMETASPKLAAEMVKAGWKPGVYTTESYDSANFILDAIKAGNTTRSTINKYISTKSHKGLSKTLKFDAEGEVSGADVNGFIVKNGKLVLLGAIK
;
A
#
# COMPACT_ATOMS: atom_id res chain seq x y z
N MET A 1 -40.35 37.28 -27.05
CA MET A 1 -39.73 38.58 -26.71
C MET A 1 -38.25 38.30 -26.48
N LEU A 2 -37.46 38.38 -27.57
CA LEU A 2 -36.43 39.37 -27.85
C LEU A 2 -35.19 39.27 -26.93
N THR A 3 -34.15 38.66 -27.48
CA THR A 3 -32.71 38.85 -27.23
C THR A 3 -32.28 40.33 -27.30
N PRO A 4 -31.07 40.75 -26.81
CA PRO A 4 -30.00 40.81 -27.77
C PRO A 4 -28.60 40.42 -27.29
N ALA A 5 -27.82 39.97 -28.24
CA ALA A 5 -26.37 39.81 -28.27
C ALA A 5 -25.64 41.15 -28.33
N ILE A 6 -24.43 41.20 -27.74
CA ILE A 6 -23.48 42.30 -28.01
C ILE A 6 -22.17 41.67 -28.47
N THR A 7 -21.89 41.89 -29.75
CA THR A 7 -20.61 41.76 -30.42
C THR A 7 -19.79 43.04 -30.24
N LEU A 8 -18.49 42.93 -29.95
CA LEU A 8 -17.55 44.02 -30.16
C LEU A 8 -16.36 43.53 -30.97
N SER A 9 -16.23 44.16 -32.12
CA SER A 9 -15.20 43.98 -33.15
C SER A 9 -13.90 44.75 -32.86
N ALA A 10 -12.80 44.12 -33.27
CA ALA A 10 -11.48 44.71 -33.31
C ALA A 10 -11.33 45.68 -34.47
N SER A 11 -10.61 46.78 -34.30
CA SER A 11 -10.12 47.62 -35.38
C SER A 11 -8.58 47.75 -35.34
N LEU A 12 -7.97 47.33 -36.44
CA LEU A 12 -6.59 47.61 -36.80
C LEU A 12 -6.45 49.07 -37.19
N SER A 13 -5.37 49.73 -36.79
CA SER A 13 -4.85 50.89 -37.52
C SER A 13 -3.35 50.72 -37.78
N ARG A 14 -3.02 50.67 -39.05
CA ARG A 14 -1.68 50.92 -39.61
C ARG A 14 -1.40 52.42 -39.60
N ASP A 15 -0.21 52.79 -39.24
CA ASP A 15 0.35 54.07 -39.70
C ASP A 15 1.77 53.88 -40.24
N THR A 16 1.93 54.33 -41.48
CA THR A 16 3.15 54.39 -42.30
C THR A 16 3.69 55.82 -42.30
N ARG A 17 5.02 55.98 -42.11
CA ARG A 17 5.77 57.03 -42.88
C ARG A 17 7.28 56.99 -42.59
N THR A 18 8.01 56.71 -43.70
CA THR A 18 9.10 57.48 -44.34
C THR A 18 10.34 57.78 -43.47
N GLY A 19 11.54 57.30 -43.72
CA GLY A 19 12.36 57.37 -44.91
C GLY A 19 13.34 58.54 -44.89
N LYS A 20 14.63 58.27 -44.65
CA LYS A 20 15.76 59.04 -45.30
C LYS A 20 17.08 58.27 -45.15
N ALA A 21 17.63 57.98 -46.30
CA ALA A 21 19.01 57.54 -46.48
C ALA A 21 19.97 58.71 -46.46
N LEU A 22 21.17 58.56 -45.98
CA LEU A 22 22.34 59.31 -46.39
C LEU A 22 23.67 58.58 -46.23
N HIS A 23 24.25 58.29 -47.30
CA HIS A 23 25.62 58.11 -47.85
C HIS A 23 26.82 57.97 -46.86
N MET A 24 27.52 56.87 -47.16
CA MET A 24 28.97 56.65 -47.36
C MET A 24 30.03 57.54 -46.68
N LYS A 25 31.01 56.91 -46.05
CA LYS A 25 32.44 57.04 -46.43
C LYS A 25 33.27 55.83 -46.05
N LYS A 26 34.15 55.43 -46.96
CA LYS A 26 35.11 54.35 -46.91
C LYS A 26 36.29 54.62 -45.93
N ASN A 27 36.94 53.52 -45.60
CA ASN A 27 38.36 53.27 -45.26
C ASN A 27 38.72 53.20 -43.79
N ARG A 28 39.08 52.03 -43.28
CA ARG A 28 40.47 51.54 -43.12
C ARG A 28 40.51 50.15 -42.51
N VAL A 29 41.28 49.30 -43.10
CA VAL A 29 41.74 47.97 -42.64
C VAL A 29 42.49 48.10 -41.35
N LEU A 30 42.10 47.30 -40.34
CA LEU A 30 43.05 46.83 -39.35
C LEU A 30 42.58 45.45 -38.89
N ALA A 31 43.50 44.49 -39.07
CA ALA A 31 43.32 43.11 -38.61
C ALA A 31 43.24 43.07 -37.09
N VAL A 32 42.21 42.42 -36.54
CA VAL A 32 42.15 42.00 -35.16
C VAL A 32 41.85 40.52 -35.14
N VAL A 33 42.80 39.81 -34.59
CA VAL A 33 42.83 38.36 -34.34
C VAL A 33 41.54 37.93 -33.63
N ALA A 34 40.78 37.04 -34.29
CA ALA A 34 39.62 36.38 -33.66
C ALA A 34 40.11 35.35 -32.63
N ALA A 35 40.00 35.70 -31.38
CA ALA A 35 40.08 34.71 -30.29
C ALA A 35 38.74 33.95 -30.29
N VAL A 36 38.76 32.73 -30.85
CA VAL A 36 37.65 31.77 -30.69
C VAL A 36 37.65 31.29 -29.25
N ALA A 37 36.79 31.88 -28.43
CA ALA A 37 36.46 31.33 -27.14
C ALA A 37 35.58 30.10 -27.37
N ILE A 38 36.18 28.90 -27.32
CA ILE A 38 35.46 27.62 -27.22
C ILE A 38 34.81 27.61 -25.86
N ALA A 39 33.53 27.98 -25.79
CA ALA A 39 32.69 27.69 -24.64
C ALA A 39 32.50 26.17 -24.54
N THR A 40 33.38 25.49 -23.85
CA THR A 40 33.13 24.11 -23.41
C THR A 40 31.96 24.14 -22.42
N SER A 41 30.75 23.92 -22.96
CA SER A 41 29.59 23.59 -22.18
C SER A 41 29.92 22.29 -21.45
N SER A 42 30.33 22.39 -20.21
CA SER A 42 30.44 21.21 -19.30
C SER A 42 29.03 20.67 -19.13
N PHE A 43 28.68 19.71 -19.99
CA PHE A 43 27.59 18.79 -19.66
C PHE A 43 28.02 18.07 -18.37
N VAL A 44 27.55 18.55 -17.24
CA VAL A 44 27.53 17.76 -16.03
C VAL A 44 26.55 16.62 -16.32
N ALA A 45 27.10 15.53 -16.87
CA ALA A 45 26.40 14.27 -16.87
C ALA A 45 26.14 13.96 -15.39
N PHE A 46 24.89 14.07 -14.95
CA PHE A 46 24.43 13.40 -13.75
C PHE A 46 24.62 11.91 -14.01
N ALA A 47 25.80 11.39 -13.75
CA ALA A 47 25.98 9.97 -13.60
C ALA A 47 25.05 9.57 -12.44
N PRO A 48 24.20 8.54 -12.61
CA PRO A 48 23.47 8.01 -11.48
C PRO A 48 24.52 7.69 -10.41
N SER A 49 24.39 8.29 -9.24
CA SER A 49 25.27 8.02 -8.12
C SER A 49 25.27 6.52 -7.92
N ALA A 50 26.37 5.85 -8.22
CA ALA A 50 26.54 4.46 -7.83
C ALA A 50 26.27 4.44 -6.33
N SER A 51 25.20 3.77 -5.91
CA SER A 51 24.86 3.63 -4.49
C SER A 51 26.13 3.19 -3.78
N ALA A 52 26.66 4.03 -2.90
CA ALA A 52 27.85 3.70 -2.14
C ALA A 52 27.60 2.34 -1.50
N ALA A 53 28.56 1.42 -1.65
CA ALA A 53 28.45 0.11 -1.03
C ALA A 53 28.37 0.31 0.48
N CYS A 54 27.38 -0.32 1.14
CA CYS A 54 27.25 -0.28 2.58
C CYS A 54 28.59 -0.70 3.25
N SER A 55 29.15 0.19 4.07
CA SER A 55 30.39 -0.08 4.80
C SER A 55 30.20 -0.98 6.03
N GLY A 56 28.94 -1.21 6.42
CA GLY A 56 28.54 -1.99 7.58
C GLY A 56 27.78 -3.28 7.23
N LYS A 57 26.99 -3.75 8.17
CA LYS A 57 26.06 -4.86 7.95
C LYS A 57 24.86 -4.40 7.16
N LEU A 58 24.40 -5.24 6.22
CA LEU A 58 23.20 -4.98 5.45
C LEU A 58 21.99 -4.99 6.37
N LYS A 59 21.10 -4.01 6.20
CA LYS A 59 19.87 -3.87 6.96
C LYS A 59 18.64 -4.13 6.06
N ILE A 60 17.68 -4.84 6.61
CA ILE A 60 16.32 -4.92 6.05
C ILE A 60 15.46 -3.95 6.84
N ALA A 61 14.77 -3.04 6.16
CA ALA A 61 13.82 -2.16 6.80
C ALA A 61 12.42 -2.81 6.83
N TYR A 62 11.63 -2.42 7.83
CA TYR A 62 10.19 -2.62 7.85
C TYR A 62 9.52 -1.26 8.06
N GLN A 63 8.49 -0.95 7.25
CA GLN A 63 7.67 0.24 7.41
C GLN A 63 6.19 -0.13 7.56
N GLY A 64 5.58 0.37 8.62
CA GLY A 64 4.16 0.21 8.90
C GLY A 64 3.78 0.83 10.25
N PRO A 65 2.50 0.76 10.65
CA PRO A 65 2.05 1.30 11.93
C PRO A 65 2.60 0.46 13.09
N LEU A 66 3.48 1.03 13.90
CA LEU A 66 4.01 0.40 15.12
C LEU A 66 3.41 1.05 16.37
N THR A 67 2.86 2.25 16.24
CA THR A 67 2.09 2.95 17.27
C THR A 67 0.76 3.44 16.70
N GLY A 68 -0.12 3.96 17.56
CA GLY A 68 -1.44 4.42 17.16
C GLY A 68 -2.52 3.34 17.17
N PRO A 69 -3.76 3.69 16.74
CA PRO A 69 -4.93 2.80 16.88
C PRO A 69 -4.86 1.53 16.02
N GLU A 70 -4.09 1.55 14.95
CA GLU A 70 -3.96 0.43 13.99
C GLU A 70 -2.63 -0.33 14.14
N ALA A 71 -1.87 -0.08 15.20
CA ALA A 71 -0.54 -0.66 15.44
C ALA A 71 -0.51 -2.20 15.41
N ALA A 72 -1.60 -2.86 15.77
CA ALA A 72 -1.65 -4.32 15.82
C ALA A 72 -1.35 -4.95 14.45
N LEU A 73 -1.86 -4.38 13.35
CA LEU A 73 -1.61 -4.87 11.98
C LEU A 73 -0.11 -4.77 11.63
N GLY A 74 0.50 -3.61 11.87
CA GLY A 74 1.93 -3.41 11.60
C GLY A 74 2.84 -4.25 12.49
N ILE A 75 2.49 -4.42 13.76
CA ILE A 75 3.24 -5.29 14.68
C ILE A 75 3.19 -6.76 14.24
N ASN A 76 2.03 -7.24 13.73
CA ASN A 76 1.90 -8.60 13.19
C ASN A 76 2.89 -8.83 12.03
N GLU A 77 2.99 -7.87 11.11
CA GLU A 77 3.92 -7.92 9.99
C GLU A 77 5.38 -7.83 10.42
N LEU A 78 5.72 -6.85 11.27
CA LEU A 78 7.06 -6.70 11.83
C LEU A 78 7.55 -7.98 12.51
N ASN A 79 6.65 -8.65 13.25
CA ASN A 79 6.96 -9.92 13.88
C ASN A 79 7.33 -11.01 12.86
N GLY A 80 6.65 -11.04 11.70
CA GLY A 80 7.01 -11.92 10.59
C GLY A 80 8.41 -11.66 10.06
N VAL A 81 8.75 -10.39 9.83
CA VAL A 81 10.09 -9.97 9.38
C VAL A 81 11.16 -10.32 10.40
N LYS A 82 10.95 -10.00 11.68
CA LYS A 82 11.88 -10.34 12.78
C LYS A 82 12.10 -11.84 12.89
N PHE A 83 11.05 -12.63 12.74
CA PHE A 83 11.14 -14.09 12.82
C PHE A 83 11.91 -14.67 11.64
N ALA A 84 11.68 -14.16 10.41
CA ALA A 84 12.46 -14.56 9.24
C ALA A 84 13.95 -14.27 9.42
N LEU A 85 14.29 -13.04 9.85
CA LEU A 85 15.67 -12.61 10.08
C LEU A 85 16.36 -13.45 11.15
N LYS A 86 15.69 -13.71 12.28
CA LYS A 86 16.23 -14.58 13.36
C LYS A 86 16.56 -15.98 12.83
N ARG A 87 15.66 -16.59 12.06
CA ARG A 87 15.84 -17.93 11.50
C ARG A 87 16.98 -17.95 10.45
N PHE A 88 17.02 -16.92 9.60
CA PHE A 88 18.07 -16.79 8.61
C PHE A 88 19.45 -16.72 9.24
N LEU A 89 19.66 -15.88 10.24
CA LEU A 89 20.93 -15.71 10.94
C LEU A 89 21.37 -16.98 11.72
N ALA A 90 20.41 -17.70 12.29
CA ALA A 90 20.68 -18.97 12.95
C ALA A 90 21.20 -20.04 11.96
N ALA A 91 20.68 -20.04 10.72
CA ALA A 91 21.07 -20.98 9.67
C ALA A 91 22.32 -20.54 8.87
N ASN A 92 22.65 -19.25 8.85
CA ASN A 92 23.72 -18.66 8.04
C ASN A 92 24.66 -17.85 8.94
N LYS A 93 25.39 -18.55 9.83
CA LYS A 93 26.38 -17.94 10.73
C LYS A 93 27.45 -17.18 9.93
N GLY A 94 27.69 -15.91 10.30
CA GLY A 94 28.68 -15.06 9.60
C GLY A 94 28.10 -14.29 8.40
N ALA A 95 26.81 -14.41 8.10
CA ALA A 95 26.18 -13.55 7.09
C ALA A 95 26.33 -12.06 7.44
N ASN A 96 26.67 -11.24 6.44
CA ASN A 96 26.84 -9.79 6.62
C ASN A 96 25.47 -9.06 6.64
N VAL A 97 24.61 -9.47 7.56
CA VAL A 97 23.25 -8.89 7.77
C VAL A 97 23.14 -8.45 9.23
N ASP A 98 22.54 -7.29 9.47
CA ASP A 98 22.26 -6.81 10.82
C ASP A 98 21.30 -7.76 11.54
N ALA A 99 21.51 -7.95 12.82
CA ALA A 99 20.63 -8.81 13.63
C ALA A 99 19.29 -8.14 13.98
N THR A 100 19.15 -6.85 13.69
CA THR A 100 17.95 -6.06 13.94
C THR A 100 17.32 -5.59 12.65
N VAL A 101 15.98 -5.53 12.64
CA VAL A 101 15.22 -4.87 11.57
C VAL A 101 15.32 -3.36 11.77
N TYR A 102 15.49 -2.62 10.68
CA TYR A 102 15.37 -1.15 10.71
C TYR A 102 13.89 -0.79 10.74
N GLU A 103 13.37 -0.53 11.94
CA GLU A 103 11.94 -0.32 12.18
C GLU A 103 11.55 1.12 11.87
N VAL A 104 10.50 1.30 11.06
CA VAL A 104 9.98 2.60 10.63
C VAL A 104 8.50 2.66 10.97
N ASP A 105 8.17 3.45 12.00
CA ASP A 105 6.79 3.69 12.42
C ASP A 105 6.18 4.83 11.61
N ASP A 106 5.25 4.53 10.74
CA ASP A 106 4.48 5.51 9.97
C ASP A 106 3.08 5.73 10.54
N GLN A 107 2.73 5.09 11.64
CA GLN A 107 1.42 5.14 12.29
C GLN A 107 0.23 4.79 11.37
N GLY A 108 0.50 4.27 10.17
CA GLY A 108 -0.49 4.05 9.12
C GLY A 108 -0.99 5.34 8.45
N ASP A 109 -0.36 6.48 8.75
CA ASP A 109 -0.75 7.81 8.29
C ASP A 109 0.17 8.32 7.16
N PRO A 110 -0.37 8.62 5.97
CA PRO A 110 0.40 9.23 4.89
C PRO A 110 1.11 10.54 5.28
N ALA A 111 0.52 11.32 6.21
CA ALA A 111 1.13 12.55 6.69
C ALA A 111 2.38 12.31 7.54
N VAL A 112 2.51 11.14 8.15
CA VAL A 112 3.71 10.69 8.87
C VAL A 112 4.67 9.97 7.91
N ALA A 113 4.15 9.09 7.06
CA ALA A 113 4.94 8.28 6.12
C ALA A 113 5.77 9.15 5.14
N GLY A 114 5.18 10.20 4.56
CA GLY A 114 5.85 11.08 3.61
C GLY A 114 7.13 11.72 4.18
N PRO A 115 7.10 12.41 5.32
CA PRO A 115 8.28 13.03 5.95
C PRO A 115 9.35 12.05 6.43
N ILE A 116 9.02 10.79 6.74
CA ILE A 116 10.03 9.81 7.20
C ILE A 116 10.68 9.04 6.05
N ALA A 117 10.01 8.86 4.90
CA ALA A 117 10.54 8.13 3.76
C ALA A 117 11.94 8.61 3.31
N PRO A 118 12.25 9.92 3.22
CA PRO A 118 13.60 10.39 2.89
C PRO A 118 14.69 9.92 3.88
N LYS A 119 14.37 9.79 5.17
CA LYS A 119 15.32 9.31 6.18
C LYS A 119 15.66 7.84 5.96
N VAL A 120 14.64 7.02 5.65
CA VAL A 120 14.82 5.60 5.32
C VAL A 120 15.64 5.46 4.04
N ALA A 121 15.33 6.26 3.02
CA ALA A 121 16.03 6.26 1.74
C ALA A 121 17.51 6.67 1.86
N ALA A 122 17.84 7.56 2.80
CA ALA A 122 19.19 8.02 3.08
C ALA A 122 20.03 7.03 3.91
N GLU A 123 19.43 6.01 4.52
CA GLU A 123 20.16 5.00 5.31
C GLU A 123 20.92 4.05 4.38
N GLU A 124 22.22 4.25 4.26
CA GLU A 124 23.06 3.57 3.26
C GLU A 124 23.01 2.04 3.33
N CYS A 125 22.93 1.49 4.53
CA CYS A 125 22.92 0.04 4.73
C CYS A 125 21.52 -0.59 4.64
N VAL A 126 20.44 0.18 4.48
CA VAL A 126 19.11 -0.35 4.15
C VAL A 126 19.09 -0.69 2.67
N VAL A 127 19.14 -1.98 2.37
CA VAL A 127 19.23 -2.50 1.00
C VAL A 127 17.91 -2.95 0.41
N ALA A 128 16.91 -3.20 1.26
CA ALA A 128 15.54 -3.51 0.87
C ALA A 128 14.58 -3.22 2.03
N LEU A 129 13.28 -3.09 1.71
CA LEU A 129 12.24 -2.79 2.68
C LEU A 129 11.07 -3.77 2.54
N VAL A 130 10.57 -4.32 3.65
CA VAL A 130 9.27 -4.97 3.73
C VAL A 130 8.25 -3.93 4.16
N GLY A 131 7.21 -3.74 3.34
CA GLY A 131 6.27 -2.63 3.49
C GLY A 131 6.34 -1.66 2.30
N PRO A 132 5.81 -0.42 2.42
CA PRO A 132 4.95 0.05 3.50
C PRO A 132 3.68 -0.79 3.62
N ALA A 133 3.18 -0.95 4.87
CA ALA A 133 2.05 -1.83 5.14
C ALA A 133 0.73 -1.31 4.57
N TYR A 134 0.49 0.00 4.64
CA TYR A 134 -0.78 0.61 4.27
C TYR A 134 -0.72 1.32 2.91
N SER A 135 -1.83 1.24 2.15
CA SER A 135 -1.88 1.81 0.80
C SER A 135 -1.60 3.31 0.76
N GLY A 136 -2.12 4.09 1.69
CA GLY A 136 -1.87 5.52 1.77
C GLY A 136 -0.40 5.84 2.08
N ALA A 137 0.22 5.13 3.03
CA ALA A 137 1.64 5.25 3.33
C ALA A 137 2.51 4.83 2.14
N SER A 138 2.15 3.72 1.47
CA SER A 138 2.84 3.26 0.24
C SER A 138 2.81 4.34 -0.84
N LYS A 139 1.67 4.92 -1.12
CA LYS A 139 1.46 5.92 -2.17
C LYS A 139 2.40 7.13 -2.02
N VAL A 140 2.62 7.61 -0.80
CA VAL A 140 3.48 8.78 -0.55
C VAL A 140 4.96 8.42 -0.40
N SER A 141 5.29 7.19 0.02
CA SER A 141 6.67 6.75 0.21
C SER A 141 7.32 6.23 -1.08
N LEU A 142 6.55 5.59 -1.97
CA LEU A 142 7.07 4.96 -3.19
C LEU A 142 7.86 5.91 -4.10
N PRO A 143 7.45 7.16 -4.39
CA PRO A 143 8.25 8.07 -5.22
C PRO A 143 9.63 8.37 -4.63
N VAL A 144 9.73 8.44 -3.31
CA VAL A 144 10.98 8.66 -2.59
C VAL A 144 11.88 7.43 -2.68
N TYR A 145 11.31 6.24 -2.46
CA TYR A 145 12.06 4.98 -2.55
C TYR A 145 12.49 4.68 -3.99
N LEU A 146 11.66 5.01 -4.98
CA LEU A 146 12.03 4.93 -6.41
C LEU A 146 13.26 5.79 -6.70
N SER A 147 13.26 7.06 -6.27
CA SER A 147 14.39 7.97 -6.47
C SER A 147 15.68 7.47 -5.84
N ALA A 148 15.57 6.71 -4.75
CA ALA A 148 16.70 6.09 -4.03
C ALA A 148 17.06 4.69 -4.54
N GLY A 149 16.31 4.14 -5.51
CA GLY A 149 16.47 2.77 -5.99
C GLY A 149 16.28 1.71 -4.90
N LEU A 150 15.52 2.02 -3.83
CA LEU A 150 15.29 1.12 -2.71
C LEU A 150 14.15 0.13 -3.03
N PRO A 151 14.43 -1.17 -3.27
CA PRO A 151 13.38 -2.13 -3.56
C PRO A 151 12.51 -2.38 -2.33
N ILE A 152 11.20 -2.53 -2.59
CA ILE A 152 10.24 -2.85 -1.55
C ILE A 152 9.44 -4.11 -1.89
N ILE A 153 9.00 -4.83 -0.86
CA ILE A 153 7.94 -5.84 -0.96
C ILE A 153 6.87 -5.49 0.07
N THR A 154 5.72 -5.00 -0.40
CA THR A 154 4.59 -4.80 0.52
C THR A 154 3.88 -6.13 0.79
N PRO A 155 3.69 -6.51 2.07
CA PRO A 155 2.99 -7.74 2.42
C PRO A 155 1.47 -7.57 2.51
N SER A 156 0.93 -6.35 2.40
CA SER A 156 -0.45 -6.04 2.81
C SER A 156 -1.14 -4.90 2.06
N ALA A 157 -0.41 -3.96 1.45
CA ALA A 157 -1.03 -2.84 0.75
C ALA A 157 -1.74 -3.30 -0.54
N THR A 158 -3.07 -3.27 -0.55
CA THR A 158 -3.91 -3.92 -1.60
C THR A 158 -4.39 -2.99 -2.71
N ASN A 159 -4.24 -1.67 -2.59
CA ASN A 159 -4.73 -0.74 -3.60
C ASN A 159 -4.07 -0.98 -4.96
N PRO A 160 -4.85 -1.25 -6.05
CA PRO A 160 -4.30 -1.63 -7.35
C PRO A 160 -3.53 -0.51 -8.06
N THR A 161 -3.65 0.74 -7.62
CA THR A 161 -2.96 1.88 -8.26
C THR A 161 -1.51 2.06 -7.80
N LEU A 162 -1.04 1.32 -6.79
CA LEU A 162 0.28 1.53 -6.19
C LEU A 162 1.46 1.38 -7.16
N PRO A 163 1.48 0.45 -8.13
CA PRO A 163 2.58 0.36 -9.08
C PRO A 163 2.85 1.67 -9.85
N SER A 164 1.82 2.49 -10.09
CA SER A 164 1.98 3.76 -10.80
C SER A 164 2.87 4.80 -10.08
N PHE A 165 3.22 4.55 -8.80
CA PHE A 165 4.06 5.43 -8.01
C PHE A 165 5.52 4.97 -7.91
N GLY A 166 5.88 3.81 -8.47
CA GLY A 166 7.26 3.32 -8.37
C GLY A 166 7.43 1.86 -8.81
N LYS A 167 6.86 1.44 -9.92
CA LYS A 167 6.83 0.04 -10.36
C LYS A 167 8.21 -0.60 -10.51
N GLU A 168 9.24 0.20 -10.78
CA GLU A 168 10.60 -0.30 -10.98
C GLU A 168 11.21 -0.89 -9.71
N ILE A 169 10.69 -0.53 -8.53
CA ILE A 169 11.17 -1.00 -7.23
C ILE A 169 10.06 -1.64 -6.39
N PHE A 170 8.84 -1.61 -6.89
CA PHE A 170 7.63 -2.09 -6.20
C PHE A 170 7.39 -3.57 -6.42
N HIS A 171 7.10 -4.29 -5.34
CA HIS A 171 6.63 -5.67 -5.38
C HIS A 171 5.54 -5.85 -4.32
N ARG A 172 4.54 -6.69 -4.62
CA ARG A 172 3.41 -6.94 -3.71
C ARG A 172 3.21 -8.44 -3.49
N ALA A 173 3.27 -8.86 -2.23
CA ALA A 173 3.14 -10.27 -1.86
C ALA A 173 1.70 -10.75 -1.72
N VAL A 174 0.70 -9.89 -1.95
CA VAL A 174 -0.74 -10.19 -1.82
C VAL A 174 -1.50 -9.83 -3.09
N LEU A 175 -2.71 -10.36 -3.26
CA LEU A 175 -3.61 -9.93 -4.33
C LEU A 175 -4.17 -8.54 -4.04
N THR A 176 -4.53 -7.84 -5.10
CA THR A 176 -5.11 -6.49 -5.03
C THR A 176 -6.59 -6.49 -4.67
N ASP A 177 -7.13 -5.29 -4.42
CA ASP A 177 -8.56 -5.05 -4.22
C ASP A 177 -9.41 -5.51 -5.42
N ASP A 178 -8.83 -5.60 -6.62
CA ASP A 178 -9.53 -6.11 -7.81
C ASP A 178 -9.93 -7.58 -7.67
N TYR A 179 -9.24 -8.33 -6.81
CA TYR A 179 -9.59 -9.70 -6.43
C TYR A 179 -10.39 -9.74 -5.13
N GLN A 180 -10.03 -8.91 -4.14
CA GLN A 180 -10.67 -8.92 -2.83
C GLN A 180 -12.10 -8.37 -2.87
N GLY A 181 -12.36 -7.30 -3.61
CA GLY A 181 -13.70 -6.73 -3.73
C GLY A 181 -14.74 -7.70 -4.28
N PRO A 182 -14.48 -8.38 -5.41
CA PRO A 182 -15.34 -9.46 -5.90
C PRO A 182 -15.52 -10.61 -4.90
N ALA A 183 -14.48 -11.01 -4.18
CA ALA A 183 -14.59 -12.05 -3.15
C ALA A 183 -15.49 -11.60 -1.99
N ALA A 184 -15.35 -10.37 -1.51
CA ALA A 184 -16.21 -9.79 -0.48
C ALA A 184 -17.67 -9.73 -0.91
N ALA A 185 -17.93 -9.30 -2.14
CA ALA A 185 -19.29 -9.28 -2.71
C ALA A 185 -19.89 -10.69 -2.76
N ARG A 186 -19.13 -11.68 -3.26
CA ARG A 186 -19.58 -13.09 -3.29
C ARG A 186 -19.85 -13.63 -1.88
N LEU A 187 -19.00 -13.33 -0.90
CA LEU A 187 -19.18 -13.75 0.48
C LEU A 187 -20.49 -13.19 1.07
N ILE A 188 -20.80 -11.90 0.84
CA ILE A 188 -22.06 -11.28 1.29
C ILE A 188 -23.25 -11.97 0.64
N VAL A 189 -23.21 -12.14 -0.70
CA VAL A 189 -24.32 -12.74 -1.46
C VAL A 189 -24.53 -14.20 -1.12
N SER A 190 -23.46 -14.95 -0.75
CA SER A 190 -23.55 -16.33 -0.29
C SER A 190 -24.39 -16.49 0.98
N LYS A 191 -24.41 -15.48 1.84
CA LYS A 191 -25.21 -15.45 3.07
C LYS A 191 -26.65 -15.00 2.84
N ASN A 192 -26.85 -14.14 1.85
CA ASN A 192 -28.17 -13.66 1.46
C ASN A 192 -28.19 -13.36 -0.06
N LYS A 193 -28.81 -14.24 -0.85
CA LYS A 193 -28.92 -14.08 -2.31
C LYS A 193 -29.64 -12.79 -2.73
N ASN A 194 -30.48 -12.23 -1.86
CA ASN A 194 -31.23 -10.98 -2.08
C ASN A 194 -30.64 -9.80 -1.29
N ALA A 195 -29.34 -9.84 -0.97
CA ALA A 195 -28.69 -8.79 -0.20
C ALA A 195 -28.88 -7.41 -0.85
N LYS A 196 -29.30 -6.46 -0.04
CA LYS A 196 -29.29 -5.03 -0.30
C LYS A 196 -28.15 -4.44 0.54
N VAL A 197 -27.10 -3.96 -0.10
CA VAL A 197 -25.86 -3.61 0.58
C VAL A 197 -25.71 -2.10 0.69
N PHE A 198 -25.41 -1.62 1.88
CA PHE A 198 -25.00 -0.23 2.11
C PHE A 198 -23.47 -0.20 2.25
N LEU A 199 -22.80 0.64 1.48
CA LEU A 199 -21.34 0.75 1.47
C LEU A 199 -20.89 1.93 2.36
N VAL A 200 -19.89 1.70 3.20
CA VAL A 200 -19.26 2.73 4.04
C VAL A 200 -17.75 2.62 3.92
N ASN A 201 -17.04 3.74 3.76
CA ASN A 201 -15.58 3.76 3.79
C ASN A 201 -15.04 4.84 4.74
N ASP A 202 -13.78 4.70 5.15
CA ASP A 202 -13.10 5.63 6.06
C ASP A 202 -12.32 6.74 5.35
N ALA A 203 -12.49 6.89 4.05
CA ALA A 203 -11.79 7.84 3.18
C ALA A 203 -10.27 7.58 2.99
N SER A 204 -9.70 6.53 3.55
CA SER A 204 -8.31 6.15 3.27
C SER A 204 -8.13 5.67 1.83
N ASP A 205 -6.91 5.77 1.29
CA ASP A 205 -6.58 5.26 -0.06
C ASP A 205 -6.92 3.75 -0.20
N TYR A 206 -6.72 2.96 0.86
CA TYR A 206 -7.15 1.56 0.93
C TYR A 206 -8.66 1.42 0.81
N ALA A 207 -9.40 2.11 1.68
CA ALA A 207 -10.84 1.93 1.79
C ALA A 207 -11.59 2.38 0.54
N VAL A 208 -11.15 3.45 -0.09
CA VAL A 208 -11.71 3.96 -1.37
C VAL A 208 -11.46 2.95 -2.49
N GLY A 209 -10.24 2.39 -2.57
CA GLY A 209 -9.87 1.37 -3.56
C GLY A 209 -10.76 0.13 -3.44
N LEU A 210 -10.81 -0.46 -2.25
CA LEU A 210 -11.59 -1.67 -1.98
C LEU A 210 -13.09 -1.45 -2.19
N GLN A 211 -13.66 -0.33 -1.69
CA GLN A 211 -15.07 -0.04 -1.88
C GLN A 211 -15.45 0.05 -3.36
N LYS A 212 -14.59 0.65 -4.19
CA LYS A 212 -14.83 0.77 -5.63
C LYS A 212 -15.03 -0.60 -6.29
N THR A 213 -14.20 -1.57 -5.98
CA THR A 213 -14.28 -2.91 -6.58
C THR A 213 -15.46 -3.71 -6.06
N VAL A 214 -15.79 -3.58 -4.76
CA VAL A 214 -17.00 -4.14 -4.17
C VAL A 214 -18.26 -3.55 -4.81
N ASP A 215 -18.31 -2.23 -4.98
CA ASP A 215 -19.43 -1.51 -5.60
C ASP A 215 -19.72 -1.98 -7.02
N ILE A 216 -18.66 -2.08 -7.83
CA ILE A 216 -18.76 -2.58 -9.22
C ILE A 216 -19.32 -4.02 -9.23
N THR A 217 -18.84 -4.87 -8.34
CA THR A 217 -19.24 -6.29 -8.30
C THR A 217 -20.67 -6.46 -7.77
N LEU A 218 -21.10 -5.63 -6.84
CA LEU A 218 -22.45 -5.66 -6.27
C LEU A 218 -23.51 -4.97 -7.14
N ALA A 219 -23.18 -4.52 -8.34
CA ALA A 219 -24.05 -3.74 -9.23
C ALA A 219 -25.54 -4.09 -9.09
N GLY A 220 -26.39 -3.08 -8.88
CA GLY A 220 -27.83 -3.23 -8.67
C GLY A 220 -28.25 -3.71 -7.27
N ARG A 221 -27.31 -4.06 -6.38
CA ARG A 221 -27.54 -4.44 -4.99
C ARG A 221 -27.18 -3.34 -3.99
N VAL A 222 -26.44 -2.33 -4.42
CA VAL A 222 -26.04 -1.21 -3.57
C VAL A 222 -27.20 -0.25 -3.41
N VAL A 223 -27.68 -0.07 -2.17
CA VAL A 223 -28.85 0.75 -1.82
C VAL A 223 -28.48 2.08 -1.16
N GLY A 224 -27.21 2.35 -0.98
CA GLY A 224 -26.69 3.61 -0.46
C GLY A 224 -25.20 3.53 -0.13
N LYS A 225 -24.60 4.71 0.03
CA LYS A 225 -23.18 4.88 0.35
C LYS A 225 -23.02 5.98 1.37
N ASP A 226 -21.97 5.88 2.19
CA ASP A 226 -21.55 6.94 3.10
C ASP A 226 -20.04 6.93 3.27
N VAL A 227 -19.49 8.05 3.74
CA VAL A 227 -18.08 8.21 4.08
C VAL A 227 -17.99 8.64 5.54
N THR A 228 -17.19 7.92 6.30
CA THR A 228 -16.92 8.18 7.71
C THR A 228 -15.40 8.32 7.89
N PRO A 229 -14.82 9.53 7.72
CA PRO A 229 -13.36 9.72 7.70
C PRO A 229 -12.66 9.03 8.85
N THR A 230 -11.40 8.65 8.63
CA THR A 230 -10.54 8.04 9.66
C THR A 230 -10.61 8.84 10.95
N GLY A 231 -10.76 8.15 12.09
CA GLY A 231 -10.95 8.75 13.40
C GLY A 231 -12.41 9.05 13.77
N THR A 232 -13.39 8.76 12.90
CA THR A 232 -14.83 8.88 13.25
C THR A 232 -15.17 7.94 14.41
N THR A 233 -15.79 8.48 15.44
CA THR A 233 -16.22 7.73 16.65
C THR A 233 -17.74 7.69 16.82
N ASP A 234 -18.50 8.49 16.08
CA ASP A 234 -19.96 8.53 16.10
C ASP A 234 -20.53 8.18 14.72
N PHE A 235 -21.21 7.05 14.65
CA PHE A 235 -21.86 6.52 13.44
C PHE A 235 -23.39 6.71 13.42
N THR A 236 -23.95 7.49 14.33
CA THR A 236 -25.41 7.66 14.47
C THR A 236 -26.05 8.10 13.16
N ALA A 237 -25.49 9.09 12.47
CA ALA A 237 -26.00 9.59 11.20
C ALA A 237 -25.92 8.53 10.09
N THR A 238 -24.82 7.81 9.99
CA THR A 238 -24.60 6.71 9.03
C THR A 238 -25.60 5.57 9.29
N ILE A 239 -25.80 5.19 10.55
CA ILE A 239 -26.76 4.16 10.95
C ILE A 239 -28.20 4.57 10.58
N ALA A 240 -28.56 5.84 10.75
CA ALA A 240 -29.86 6.35 10.32
C ALA A 240 -30.07 6.23 8.78
N LYS A 241 -29.02 6.56 7.98
CA LYS A 241 -29.02 6.36 6.51
C LYS A 241 -29.19 4.89 6.14
N ILE A 242 -28.46 3.97 6.82
CA ILE A 242 -28.55 2.52 6.62
C ILE A 242 -30.00 2.03 6.88
N LYS A 243 -30.60 2.42 8.01
CA LYS A 243 -32.00 2.05 8.32
C LYS A 243 -32.99 2.56 7.28
N LYS A 244 -32.86 3.81 6.85
CA LYS A 244 -33.69 4.44 5.82
C LYS A 244 -33.57 3.72 4.47
N SER A 245 -32.39 3.23 4.10
CA SER A 245 -32.15 2.52 2.84
C SER A 245 -32.74 1.11 2.79
N LYS A 246 -33.21 0.57 3.93
CA LYS A 246 -33.67 -0.81 4.09
C LYS A 246 -32.59 -1.84 3.67
N ALA A 247 -31.31 -1.52 3.91
CA ALA A 247 -30.19 -2.42 3.68
C ALA A 247 -30.32 -3.68 4.54
N THR A 248 -29.92 -4.83 3.99
CA THR A 248 -29.84 -6.11 4.69
C THR A 248 -28.42 -6.51 5.02
N ALA A 249 -27.45 -5.78 4.46
CA ALA A 249 -26.02 -5.90 4.74
C ALA A 249 -25.35 -4.53 4.68
N VAL A 250 -24.26 -4.40 5.44
CA VAL A 250 -23.31 -3.29 5.34
C VAL A 250 -21.96 -3.89 4.92
N PHE A 251 -21.29 -3.25 3.97
CA PHE A 251 -19.85 -3.47 3.74
C PHE A 251 -19.11 -2.22 4.19
N TYR A 252 -18.20 -2.40 5.15
CA TYR A 252 -17.33 -1.36 5.64
C TYR A 252 -15.92 -1.56 5.08
N SER A 253 -15.40 -0.58 4.36
CA SER A 253 -14.00 -0.52 3.95
C SER A 253 -13.24 0.40 4.91
N GLY A 254 -12.29 -0.14 5.63
CA GLY A 254 -11.51 0.59 6.62
C GLY A 254 -10.87 -0.34 7.64
N TYR A 255 -10.34 0.25 8.70
CA TYR A 255 -9.53 -0.48 9.66
C TYR A 255 -10.29 -0.91 10.91
N PHE A 256 -9.67 -1.85 11.66
CA PHE A 256 -10.33 -2.59 12.73
C PHE A 256 -10.80 -1.72 13.90
N SER A 257 -10.07 -0.68 14.28
CA SER A 257 -10.41 0.15 15.43
C SER A 257 -11.75 0.85 15.21
N GLN A 258 -11.91 1.47 14.05
CA GLN A 258 -13.11 2.20 13.65
C GLN A 258 -14.27 1.24 13.30
N ALA A 259 -13.98 0.11 12.62
CA ALA A 259 -14.94 -0.94 12.35
C ALA A 259 -15.59 -1.49 13.62
N ALA A 260 -14.80 -1.64 14.70
CA ALA A 260 -15.29 -2.12 15.99
C ALA A 260 -16.29 -1.16 16.64
N VAL A 261 -16.02 0.15 16.59
CA VAL A 261 -16.94 1.19 17.06
C VAL A 261 -18.22 1.17 16.22
N PHE A 262 -18.07 1.11 14.91
CA PHE A 262 -19.21 1.12 13.98
C PHE A 262 -20.13 -0.10 14.19
N VAL A 263 -19.58 -1.32 14.19
CA VAL A 263 -20.41 -2.51 14.35
C VAL A 263 -21.07 -2.54 15.73
N LYS A 264 -20.40 -2.04 16.77
CA LYS A 264 -20.98 -1.94 18.11
C LYS A 264 -22.19 -1.01 18.10
N GLN A 265 -22.07 0.21 17.61
CA GLN A 265 -23.17 1.18 17.51
C GLN A 265 -24.31 0.66 16.61
N LEU A 266 -23.98 -0.02 15.51
CA LEU A 266 -24.97 -0.65 14.65
C LEU A 266 -25.78 -1.72 15.40
N ARG A 267 -25.16 -2.57 16.22
CA ARG A 267 -25.84 -3.58 17.05
C ARG A 267 -26.64 -2.93 18.19
N ASP A 268 -26.07 -1.95 18.87
CA ASP A 268 -26.73 -1.20 19.94
C ASP A 268 -28.00 -0.47 19.43
N SER A 269 -28.05 -0.09 18.15
CA SER A 269 -29.23 0.48 17.49
C SER A 269 -30.36 -0.55 17.20
N GLY A 270 -30.19 -1.83 17.62
CA GLY A 270 -31.10 -2.93 17.38
C GLY A 270 -30.94 -3.61 16.00
N SER A 271 -29.99 -3.19 15.17
CA SER A 271 -29.80 -3.76 13.83
C SER A 271 -29.10 -5.11 13.88
N LYS A 272 -29.69 -6.10 13.17
CA LYS A 272 -29.13 -7.46 13.03
C LYS A 272 -28.65 -7.75 11.59
N ILE A 273 -28.53 -6.72 10.74
CA ILE A 273 -28.10 -6.92 9.36
C ILE A 273 -26.67 -7.47 9.30
N THR A 274 -26.33 -8.15 8.20
CA THR A 274 -24.96 -8.64 7.97
C THR A 274 -23.98 -7.48 7.98
N PHE A 275 -22.90 -7.59 8.76
CA PHE A 275 -21.76 -6.69 8.68
C PHE A 275 -20.61 -7.44 8.03
N ALA A 276 -20.06 -6.87 6.97
CA ALA A 276 -18.91 -7.41 6.26
C ALA A 276 -17.83 -6.34 6.10
N SER A 277 -16.56 -6.75 6.04
CA SER A 277 -15.43 -5.87 5.85
C SER A 277 -14.27 -6.58 5.15
N GLY A 278 -13.20 -5.84 4.86
CA GLY A 278 -11.98 -6.34 4.26
C GLY A 278 -10.92 -6.72 5.33
N ASP A 279 -9.71 -6.92 4.83
CA ASP A 279 -8.51 -7.32 5.56
C ASP A 279 -8.06 -6.30 6.62
N GLY A 280 -8.26 -5.01 6.40
CA GLY A 280 -7.97 -3.96 7.39
C GLY A 280 -8.74 -4.11 8.70
N THR A 281 -9.82 -4.91 8.68
CA THR A 281 -10.61 -5.24 9.89
C THR A 281 -10.22 -6.60 10.48
N LEU A 282 -9.44 -7.43 9.77
CA LEU A 282 -9.11 -8.79 10.15
C LEU A 282 -8.02 -8.83 11.23
N ASP A 283 -8.36 -8.52 12.47
CA ASP A 283 -7.45 -8.61 13.62
C ASP A 283 -8.20 -9.05 14.88
N ASP A 284 -7.49 -9.71 15.81
CA ASP A 284 -8.03 -10.09 17.13
C ASP A 284 -8.45 -8.85 17.94
N GLN A 285 -7.85 -7.69 17.73
CA GLN A 285 -8.22 -6.44 18.41
C GLN A 285 -9.62 -5.99 17.99
N PHE A 286 -10.02 -6.21 16.71
CA PHE A 286 -11.40 -5.97 16.29
C PHE A 286 -12.39 -6.69 17.22
N ILE A 287 -12.15 -7.98 17.50
CA ILE A 287 -13.03 -8.77 18.36
C ILE A 287 -13.00 -8.25 19.80
N LYS A 288 -11.81 -7.93 20.32
CA LYS A 288 -11.66 -7.40 21.70
C LYS A 288 -12.40 -6.08 21.88
N LEU A 289 -12.35 -5.19 20.90
CA LEU A 289 -12.99 -3.87 20.93
C LEU A 289 -14.51 -3.98 20.70
N ALA A 290 -14.93 -4.73 19.70
CA ALA A 290 -16.35 -4.89 19.35
C ALA A 290 -17.08 -5.86 20.30
N ARG A 291 -16.36 -6.74 21.01
CA ARG A 291 -16.90 -7.75 21.94
C ARG A 291 -17.98 -8.61 21.27
N LYS A 292 -19.13 -8.80 21.91
CA LYS A 292 -20.27 -9.55 21.35
C LYS A 292 -20.81 -9.01 20.04
N SER A 293 -20.56 -7.74 19.74
CA SER A 293 -21.02 -7.12 18.50
C SER A 293 -20.24 -7.58 17.26
N ALA A 294 -19.06 -8.19 17.46
CA ALA A 294 -18.28 -8.79 16.38
C ALA A 294 -18.88 -10.11 15.88
N GLU A 295 -19.74 -10.77 16.66
CA GLU A 295 -20.27 -12.10 16.31
C GLU A 295 -21.00 -12.09 14.97
N GLY A 296 -20.68 -13.04 14.09
CA GLY A 296 -21.23 -13.16 12.75
C GLY A 296 -20.69 -12.16 11.73
N VAL A 297 -19.72 -11.33 12.08
CA VAL A 297 -19.06 -10.42 11.10
C VAL A 297 -18.28 -11.25 10.08
N LEU A 298 -18.44 -10.90 8.80
CA LEU A 298 -17.78 -11.54 7.66
C LEU A 298 -16.59 -10.68 7.24
N LEU A 299 -15.45 -11.32 6.99
CA LEU A 299 -14.23 -10.64 6.58
C LEU A 299 -13.61 -11.35 5.37
N THR A 300 -12.88 -10.60 4.56
CA THR A 300 -12.06 -11.16 3.49
C THR A 300 -10.64 -10.65 3.58
N ALA A 301 -9.66 -11.48 3.21
CA ALA A 301 -8.27 -11.06 3.10
C ALA A 301 -7.52 -11.90 2.05
N PRO A 302 -6.59 -11.30 1.28
CA PRO A 302 -5.67 -12.03 0.41
C PRO A 302 -4.48 -12.60 1.21
N ALA A 303 -4.76 -13.09 2.41
CA ALA A 303 -3.78 -13.58 3.38
C ALA A 303 -4.16 -14.97 3.90
N ILE A 304 -3.16 -15.72 4.37
CA ILE A 304 -3.35 -17.00 5.04
C ILE A 304 -2.76 -16.97 6.44
N PRO A 305 -3.52 -17.35 7.50
CA PRO A 305 -2.97 -17.43 8.84
C PRO A 305 -1.75 -18.36 8.92
N MET A 306 -0.72 -17.96 9.64
CA MET A 306 0.52 -18.74 9.78
C MET A 306 0.25 -20.11 10.40
N GLU A 307 -0.72 -20.20 11.30
CA GLU A 307 -1.17 -21.45 11.91
C GLU A 307 -1.74 -22.43 10.88
N THR A 308 -2.35 -21.90 9.80
CA THR A 308 -2.86 -22.71 8.69
C THR A 308 -1.74 -23.06 7.71
N ALA A 309 -0.90 -22.10 7.35
CA ALA A 309 0.19 -22.27 6.40
C ALA A 309 1.29 -23.19 6.93
N SER A 310 1.65 -23.04 8.21
CA SER A 310 2.65 -23.86 8.90
C SER A 310 2.45 -23.86 10.41
N PRO A 311 1.64 -24.80 10.98
CA PRO A 311 1.42 -24.92 12.42
C PRO A 311 2.72 -25.01 13.22
N LYS A 312 3.74 -25.69 12.66
CA LYS A 312 5.05 -25.84 13.29
C LYS A 312 5.74 -24.49 13.43
N LEU A 313 5.80 -23.70 12.37
CA LEU A 313 6.46 -22.38 12.41
C LEU A 313 5.68 -21.38 13.26
N ALA A 314 4.36 -21.43 13.26
CA ALA A 314 3.54 -20.63 14.14
C ALA A 314 3.88 -20.92 15.63
N ALA A 315 3.99 -22.20 16.00
CA ALA A 315 4.39 -22.60 17.35
C ALA A 315 5.81 -22.17 17.71
N GLU A 316 6.77 -22.28 16.76
CA GLU A 316 8.14 -21.78 16.95
C GLU A 316 8.18 -20.26 17.15
N MET A 317 7.37 -19.51 16.40
CA MET A 317 7.25 -18.07 16.51
C MET A 317 6.71 -17.65 17.88
N VAL A 318 5.64 -18.32 18.36
CA VAL A 318 5.07 -18.11 19.71
C VAL A 318 6.11 -18.42 20.80
N LYS A 319 6.84 -19.52 20.66
CA LYS A 319 7.95 -19.88 21.59
C LYS A 319 9.07 -18.85 21.59
N ALA A 320 9.27 -18.15 20.46
CA ALA A 320 10.24 -17.07 20.34
C ALA A 320 9.76 -15.72 20.91
N GLY A 321 8.52 -15.66 21.44
CA GLY A 321 7.93 -14.48 22.07
C GLY A 321 7.10 -13.60 21.11
N TRP A 322 6.82 -14.06 19.90
CA TRP A 322 6.02 -13.31 18.92
C TRP A 322 4.72 -14.04 18.58
N LYS A 323 3.60 -13.32 18.60
CA LYS A 323 2.30 -13.88 18.22
C LYS A 323 2.07 -13.65 16.72
N PRO A 324 1.70 -14.68 15.93
CA PRO A 324 1.21 -14.49 14.57
C PRO A 324 -0.12 -13.74 14.55
N GLY A 325 -0.34 -12.96 13.49
CA GLY A 325 -1.59 -12.28 13.17
C GLY A 325 -1.78 -12.16 11.67
N VAL A 326 -2.70 -11.32 11.23
CA VAL A 326 -2.90 -11.08 9.80
C VAL A 326 -1.59 -10.58 9.15
N TYR A 327 -1.31 -11.03 7.94
CA TYR A 327 -0.11 -10.70 7.15
C TYR A 327 1.25 -11.10 7.75
N THR A 328 1.28 -11.78 8.90
CA THR A 328 2.54 -12.33 9.45
C THR A 328 3.20 -13.31 8.47
N THR A 329 2.40 -14.14 7.79
CA THR A 329 2.90 -15.13 6.82
C THR A 329 3.49 -14.45 5.60
N GLU A 330 2.79 -13.48 5.04
CA GLU A 330 3.19 -12.73 3.85
C GLU A 330 4.43 -11.87 4.12
N SER A 331 4.54 -11.25 5.29
CA SER A 331 5.73 -10.48 5.68
C SER A 331 6.95 -11.38 5.97
N TYR A 332 6.72 -12.56 6.55
CA TYR A 332 7.75 -13.60 6.71
C TYR A 332 8.30 -14.05 5.34
N ASP A 333 7.43 -14.33 4.38
CA ASP A 333 7.81 -14.73 3.02
C ASP A 333 8.54 -13.60 2.29
N SER A 334 8.07 -12.36 2.41
CA SER A 334 8.70 -11.17 1.82
C SER A 334 10.12 -10.96 2.34
N ALA A 335 10.31 -11.06 3.65
CA ALA A 335 11.63 -10.96 4.27
C ALA A 335 12.55 -12.09 3.84
N ASN A 336 12.06 -13.34 3.76
CA ASN A 336 12.86 -14.47 3.29
C ASN A 336 13.28 -14.31 1.83
N PHE A 337 12.44 -13.76 0.96
CA PHE A 337 12.82 -13.51 -0.44
C PHE A 337 13.96 -12.50 -0.56
N ILE A 338 13.95 -11.43 0.25
CA ILE A 338 15.06 -10.48 0.35
C ILE A 338 16.32 -11.17 0.90
N LEU A 339 16.18 -12.00 1.94
CA LEU A 339 17.29 -12.75 2.54
C LEU A 339 17.88 -13.79 1.59
N ASP A 340 17.07 -14.42 0.73
CA ASP A 340 17.55 -15.29 -0.35
C ASP A 340 18.39 -14.52 -1.37
N ALA A 341 18.00 -13.29 -1.72
CA ALA A 341 18.81 -12.44 -2.58
C ALA A 341 20.18 -12.14 -1.96
N ILE A 342 20.20 -11.79 -0.67
CA ILE A 342 21.44 -11.53 0.06
C ILE A 342 22.31 -12.79 0.13
N LYS A 343 21.73 -13.94 0.43
CA LYS A 343 22.42 -15.23 0.45
C LYS A 343 23.05 -15.59 -0.90
N ALA A 344 22.40 -15.19 -1.99
CA ALA A 344 22.90 -15.37 -3.36
C ALA A 344 23.99 -14.34 -3.75
N GLY A 345 24.48 -13.52 -2.82
CA GLY A 345 25.57 -12.56 -3.03
C GLY A 345 25.11 -11.17 -3.50
N ASN A 346 23.79 -10.87 -3.50
CA ASN A 346 23.30 -9.56 -3.86
C ASN A 346 23.36 -8.64 -2.63
N THR A 347 24.15 -7.56 -2.69
CA THR A 347 24.44 -6.70 -1.53
C THR A 347 24.09 -5.23 -1.75
N THR A 348 23.59 -4.88 -2.93
CA THR A 348 23.15 -3.52 -3.25
C THR A 348 21.65 -3.49 -3.56
N ARG A 349 21.02 -2.31 -3.41
CA ARG A 349 19.61 -2.11 -3.75
C ARG A 349 19.30 -2.60 -5.17
N SER A 350 20.11 -2.22 -6.15
CA SER A 350 19.94 -2.60 -7.56
C SER A 350 20.01 -4.11 -7.78
N THR A 351 21.02 -4.80 -7.21
CA THR A 351 21.17 -6.26 -7.38
C THR A 351 20.07 -7.04 -6.67
N ILE A 352 19.65 -6.59 -5.48
CA ILE A 352 18.51 -7.19 -4.75
C ILE A 352 17.22 -6.97 -5.54
N ASN A 353 16.96 -5.75 -6.04
CA ASN A 353 15.79 -5.48 -6.87
C ASN A 353 15.73 -6.40 -8.10
N LYS A 354 16.85 -6.51 -8.83
CA LYS A 354 16.96 -7.41 -9.98
C LYS A 354 16.70 -8.88 -9.60
N TYR A 355 17.19 -9.33 -8.45
CA TYR A 355 16.96 -10.69 -7.97
C TYR A 355 15.46 -10.92 -7.70
N ILE A 356 14.82 -10.03 -6.94
CA ILE A 356 13.40 -10.12 -6.58
C ILE A 356 12.51 -10.09 -7.83
N SER A 357 12.79 -9.20 -8.79
CA SER A 357 12.00 -9.06 -10.01
C SER A 357 12.14 -10.24 -10.98
N THR A 358 13.23 -11.02 -10.90
CA THR A 358 13.53 -12.07 -11.90
C THR A 358 13.48 -13.49 -11.36
N LYS A 359 13.57 -13.67 -10.05
CA LYS A 359 13.54 -14.99 -9.39
C LYS A 359 12.17 -15.26 -8.79
N SER A 360 12.05 -16.41 -8.16
CA SER A 360 10.88 -16.79 -7.37
C SER A 360 11.32 -17.29 -6.01
N HIS A 361 10.48 -17.09 -5.01
CA HIS A 361 10.63 -17.63 -3.67
C HIS A 361 9.46 -18.53 -3.33
N LYS A 362 9.73 -19.77 -2.92
CA LYS A 362 8.69 -20.68 -2.42
C LYS A 362 8.39 -20.34 -0.97
N GLY A 363 7.42 -19.44 -0.77
CA GLY A 363 6.98 -19.04 0.55
C GLY A 363 6.06 -20.06 1.24
N LEU A 364 5.61 -19.68 2.42
CA LEU A 364 4.58 -20.41 3.18
C LEU A 364 3.18 -20.09 2.67
N SER A 365 2.93 -18.81 2.35
CA SER A 365 1.64 -18.35 1.84
C SER A 365 1.42 -18.80 0.39
N LYS A 366 2.43 -18.64 -0.43
CA LYS A 366 2.42 -18.93 -1.87
C LYS A 366 3.84 -18.89 -2.44
N THR A 367 3.99 -19.22 -3.72
CA THR A 367 5.21 -18.90 -4.45
C THR A 367 5.17 -17.41 -4.83
N LEU A 368 6.12 -16.62 -4.30
CA LEU A 368 6.29 -15.24 -4.72
C LEU A 368 7.07 -15.23 -6.05
N LYS A 369 6.42 -14.80 -7.10
CA LYS A 369 6.98 -14.52 -8.41
C LYS A 369 6.23 -13.31 -8.96
N PHE A 370 6.95 -12.24 -9.22
CA PHE A 370 6.35 -10.98 -9.62
C PHE A 370 6.35 -10.81 -11.15
N ASP A 371 5.31 -10.18 -11.65
CA ASP A 371 5.19 -9.77 -13.04
C ASP A 371 5.90 -8.41 -13.28
N ALA A 372 5.71 -7.83 -14.46
CA ALA A 372 6.33 -6.55 -14.84
C ALA A 372 5.81 -5.34 -14.05
N GLU A 373 4.67 -5.47 -13.41
CA GLU A 373 4.09 -4.43 -12.52
C GLU A 373 4.41 -4.70 -11.03
N GLY A 374 5.18 -5.76 -10.74
CA GLY A 374 5.53 -6.16 -9.38
C GLY A 374 4.41 -6.90 -8.65
N GLU A 375 3.42 -7.40 -9.38
CA GLU A 375 2.28 -8.10 -8.80
C GLU A 375 2.51 -9.62 -8.72
N VAL A 376 1.96 -10.24 -7.67
CA VAL A 376 1.95 -11.69 -7.51
C VAL A 376 0.70 -12.30 -8.13
N SER A 377 0.82 -13.53 -8.63
CA SER A 377 -0.29 -14.34 -9.15
C SER A 377 -0.41 -15.67 -8.40
N GLY A 378 -1.50 -16.40 -8.67
CA GLY A 378 -1.68 -17.76 -8.15
C GLY A 378 -2.02 -17.84 -6.67
N ALA A 379 -2.68 -16.82 -6.13
CA ALA A 379 -3.15 -16.77 -4.75
C ALA A 379 -4.69 -16.73 -4.70
N ASP A 380 -5.25 -16.98 -3.52
CA ASP A 380 -6.67 -16.88 -3.25
C ASP A 380 -6.98 -15.72 -2.29
N VAL A 381 -8.19 -15.19 -2.38
CA VAL A 381 -8.77 -14.37 -1.31
C VAL A 381 -9.55 -15.28 -0.39
N ASN A 382 -9.17 -15.29 0.88
CA ASN A 382 -9.82 -16.10 1.90
C ASN A 382 -10.97 -15.34 2.58
N GLY A 383 -12.03 -16.09 2.89
CA GLY A 383 -13.14 -15.62 3.73
C GLY A 383 -12.92 -16.01 5.17
N PHE A 384 -13.41 -15.17 6.07
CA PHE A 384 -13.41 -15.40 7.51
C PHE A 384 -14.77 -15.02 8.11
N ILE A 385 -15.06 -15.59 9.26
CA ILE A 385 -16.22 -15.22 10.08
C ILE A 385 -15.80 -15.13 11.54
N VAL A 386 -16.35 -14.17 12.26
CA VAL A 386 -16.23 -14.19 13.73
C VAL A 386 -17.27 -15.15 14.29
N LYS A 387 -16.81 -16.16 14.99
CA LYS A 387 -17.65 -17.19 15.63
C LYS A 387 -17.13 -17.52 17.02
N ASN A 388 -18.00 -17.43 18.03
CA ASN A 388 -17.65 -17.67 19.45
C ASN A 388 -16.45 -16.81 19.89
N GLY A 389 -16.44 -15.53 19.45
CA GLY A 389 -15.39 -14.58 19.80
C GLY A 389 -14.01 -14.89 19.18
N LYS A 390 -13.94 -15.65 18.08
CA LYS A 390 -12.71 -16.00 17.37
C LYS A 390 -12.85 -15.78 15.87
N LEU A 391 -11.75 -15.46 15.21
CA LEU A 391 -11.66 -15.50 13.76
C LEU A 391 -11.62 -16.97 13.29
N VAL A 392 -12.53 -17.34 12.41
CA VAL A 392 -12.62 -18.67 11.82
C VAL A 392 -12.45 -18.55 10.31
N LEU A 393 -11.45 -19.22 9.76
CA LEU A 393 -11.19 -19.30 8.32
C LEU A 393 -12.30 -20.12 7.65
N LEU A 394 -12.89 -19.58 6.61
CA LEU A 394 -13.89 -20.23 5.74
C LEU A 394 -13.24 -20.88 4.50
N GLY A 395 -11.99 -20.52 4.19
CA GLY A 395 -11.27 -20.93 2.99
C GLY A 395 -11.42 -19.91 1.84
N ALA A 396 -10.92 -20.31 0.67
CA ALA A 396 -10.92 -19.49 -0.53
C ALA A 396 -12.34 -19.16 -1.02
N ILE A 397 -12.58 -17.90 -1.34
CA ILE A 397 -13.86 -17.42 -1.90
C ILE A 397 -13.75 -17.44 -3.43
N LYS A 398 -14.37 -18.40 -4.06
CA LYS A 398 -14.37 -18.60 -5.52
C LYS A 398 -15.56 -17.93 -6.21
#